data_252cb1c47f39a8b3daed39707f18104f
#
_entry.id   252cb1c47f39a8b3daed39707f18104f
#
_cell.length_a   1.000
_cell.length_b   1.000
_cell.length_c   1.000
_cell.angle_alpha   90.00
_cell.angle_beta   90.00
_cell.angle_gamma   90.00
#
_symmetry.space_group_name_H-M   'P 1'
#
loop_
_entity.id
_entity.type
_entity.pdbx_description
1 polymer ?
#
loop_
_entity_poly.entity_id
_entity_poly.type
_entity_poly.pdbx_seq_one_letter_code
_entity_poly.pdbx_strand_id
1 'polypeptide(L)'
;MNLNRRQFITSTAAASTGLLLTSLTSFAKPIMPDSQSGYSLLIFATNWGFTGSWDEFASKIKQAGYDGMEVWWPTDEKNRAELLEVLNKHKLQVGFLVGSGEKDFQKHLAQFQQNLSAAAKAKPVYINCHSGKDFFSFDQSKQFMDYTEKINKETGVPIYHETHRGRILFAATIARQFIEKVPGLRLTLDISHWCNVHESYLSDQEETVSLALRRTDHIHARIGHPEGPQVSDPRAPEWSDAVKAHFSWWDKVVETKRKEGKRITFLTEFGPADYMPTLPYTRQAVANQWDINVHMMEVLRKRYA
;
A
#
# COMPACT_ATOMS: atom_id res chain seq x y z
N MET A 1 -50.75 19.32 9.08
CA MET A 1 -50.45 18.53 10.28
C MET A 1 -49.05 18.87 10.74
N ASN A 2 -48.92 19.53 11.88
CA ASN A 2 -47.62 19.87 12.44
C ASN A 2 -47.11 18.67 13.25
N LEU A 3 -46.10 18.01 12.73
CA LEU A 3 -45.40 16.96 13.48
C LEU A 3 -44.53 17.60 14.57
N ASN A 4 -44.59 17.10 15.78
CA ASN A 4 -43.77 17.60 16.87
C ASN A 4 -42.33 17.04 16.77
N ARG A 5 -41.38 17.69 17.44
CA ARG A 5 -39.93 17.40 17.36
C ARG A 5 -39.56 15.95 17.68
N ARG A 6 -40.32 15.26 18.53
CA ARG A 6 -40.11 13.83 18.84
C ARG A 6 -40.51 12.90 17.72
N GLN A 7 -41.60 13.22 17.00
CA GLN A 7 -42.05 12.40 15.87
C GLN A 7 -41.13 12.54 14.64
N PHE A 8 -40.52 13.72 14.49
CA PHE A 8 -39.50 13.92 13.45
C PHE A 8 -38.24 13.10 13.70
N ILE A 9 -37.76 13.02 14.96
CA ILE A 9 -36.54 12.26 15.32
C ILE A 9 -36.78 10.73 15.16
N THR A 10 -37.94 10.22 15.51
CA THR A 10 -38.27 8.79 15.36
C THR A 10 -38.51 8.36 13.92
N SER A 11 -39.00 9.24 13.06
CA SER A 11 -39.17 8.95 11.63
C SER A 11 -37.84 8.96 10.86
N THR A 12 -36.87 9.77 11.31
CA THR A 12 -35.53 9.82 10.67
C THR A 12 -34.65 8.65 11.09
N ALA A 13 -34.81 8.13 12.31
CA ALA A 13 -34.01 6.99 12.78
C ALA A 13 -34.41 5.65 12.14
N ALA A 14 -35.69 5.50 11.74
CA ALA A 14 -36.16 4.28 11.06
C ALA A 14 -35.79 4.22 9.56
N ALA A 15 -35.54 5.37 8.93
CA ALA A 15 -35.15 5.44 7.52
C ALA A 15 -33.64 5.29 7.29
N SER A 16 -32.82 5.54 8.32
CA SER A 16 -31.36 5.53 8.18
C SER A 16 -30.74 4.14 8.35
N THR A 17 -31.40 3.19 9.01
CA THR A 17 -30.87 1.83 9.20
C THR A 17 -31.06 0.89 8.00
N GLY A 18 -31.97 1.22 7.09
CA GLY A 18 -32.23 0.40 5.88
C GLY A 18 -31.34 0.77 4.68
N LEU A 19 -30.81 1.97 4.61
CA LEU A 19 -30.03 2.48 3.48
C LEU A 19 -28.51 2.25 3.61
N LEU A 20 -27.98 2.03 4.82
CA LEU A 20 -26.56 1.84 5.06
C LEU A 20 -26.02 0.45 4.68
N LEU A 21 -26.90 -0.55 4.51
CA LEU A 21 -26.48 -1.92 4.14
C LEU A 21 -26.51 -2.19 2.63
N THR A 22 -27.11 -1.32 1.83
CA THR A 22 -27.25 -1.55 0.37
C THR A 22 -26.23 -0.83 -0.50
N SER A 23 -25.53 0.19 0.01
CA SER A 23 -24.63 1.03 -0.81
C SER A 23 -23.23 0.44 -1.04
N LEU A 24 -22.77 -0.48 -0.20
CA LEU A 24 -21.44 -1.10 -0.36
C LEU A 24 -21.43 -2.36 -1.23
N THR A 25 -22.59 -2.96 -1.49
CA THR A 25 -22.67 -4.19 -2.30
C THR A 25 -22.70 -3.94 -3.80
N SER A 26 -22.92 -2.70 -4.26
CA SER A 26 -23.04 -2.41 -5.70
C SER A 26 -21.71 -2.10 -6.41
N PHE A 27 -20.61 -1.96 -5.67
CA PHE A 27 -19.31 -1.58 -6.25
C PHE A 27 -18.45 -2.78 -6.68
N ALA A 28 -18.86 -3.98 -6.37
CA ALA A 28 -18.06 -5.16 -6.67
C ALA A 28 -18.87 -6.13 -7.54
N LYS A 29 -18.75 -6.03 -8.87
CA LYS A 29 -18.89 -7.26 -9.65
C LYS A 29 -17.72 -8.16 -9.23
N PRO A 30 -17.96 -9.36 -8.66
CA PRO A 30 -16.89 -10.30 -8.43
C PRO A 30 -16.24 -10.59 -9.77
N ILE A 31 -14.94 -10.38 -9.87
CA ILE A 31 -14.16 -10.95 -10.97
C ILE A 31 -14.20 -12.45 -10.69
N MET A 32 -14.99 -13.21 -11.45
CA MET A 32 -15.09 -14.66 -11.29
C MET A 32 -13.69 -15.26 -11.40
N PRO A 33 -13.29 -16.16 -10.50
CA PRO A 33 -11.99 -16.81 -10.58
C PRO A 33 -11.96 -17.67 -11.84
N ASP A 34 -11.29 -17.18 -12.86
CA ASP A 34 -10.80 -18.04 -13.93
C ASP A 34 -9.59 -18.76 -13.33
N SER A 35 -9.66 -20.06 -13.19
CA SER A 35 -8.62 -20.91 -12.60
C SER A 35 -7.42 -21.01 -13.57
N GLN A 36 -6.73 -19.89 -13.81
CA GLN A 36 -5.44 -19.93 -14.46
C GLN A 36 -4.40 -20.42 -13.45
N SER A 37 -3.87 -21.59 -13.71
CA SER A 37 -2.78 -22.18 -12.94
C SER A 37 -1.62 -21.19 -12.77
N GLY A 38 -1.35 -20.78 -11.52
CA GLY A 38 -0.21 -19.92 -11.17
C GLY A 38 -0.53 -18.57 -10.52
N TYR A 39 -1.77 -18.03 -10.65
CA TYR A 39 -2.15 -16.81 -9.95
C TYR A 39 -2.19 -17.04 -8.43
N SER A 40 -1.69 -16.09 -7.67
CA SER A 40 -1.80 -16.10 -6.21
C SER A 40 -1.88 -14.69 -5.65
N LEU A 41 -2.68 -14.53 -4.60
CA LEU A 41 -2.87 -13.29 -3.86
C LEU A 41 -2.28 -13.43 -2.46
N LEU A 42 -1.44 -12.50 -2.05
CA LEU A 42 -0.98 -12.36 -0.66
C LEU A 42 -1.32 -10.96 -0.16
N ILE A 43 -1.86 -10.87 1.06
CA ILE A 43 -2.21 -9.59 1.70
C ILE A 43 -1.43 -9.44 3.00
N PHE A 44 -0.68 -8.36 3.09
CA PHE A 44 0.24 -8.02 4.18
C PHE A 44 -0.36 -6.93 5.06
N ALA A 45 0.01 -6.98 6.35
CA ALA A 45 -0.26 -5.92 7.32
C ALA A 45 0.98 -5.07 7.55
N THR A 46 0.82 -3.79 7.78
CA THR A 46 1.89 -2.90 8.26
C THR A 46 1.89 -2.84 9.78
N ASN A 47 3.08 -2.79 10.38
CA ASN A 47 3.21 -2.50 11.80
C ASN A 47 3.21 -1.00 12.14
N TRP A 48 3.03 -0.15 11.16
CA TRP A 48 3.01 1.30 11.34
C TRP A 48 1.87 1.73 12.27
N GLY A 49 2.22 2.36 13.38
CA GLY A 49 1.29 2.74 14.45
C GLY A 49 0.99 1.65 15.48
N PHE A 50 1.55 0.46 15.34
CA PHE A 50 1.46 -0.58 16.35
C PHE A 50 2.56 -0.39 17.42
N THR A 51 2.16 -0.49 18.69
CA THR A 51 3.08 -0.44 19.85
C THR A 51 2.99 -1.77 20.59
N GLY A 52 3.97 -2.63 20.45
CA GLY A 52 4.03 -3.95 21.08
C GLY A 52 5.19 -4.75 20.53
N SER A 53 5.34 -5.97 21.01
CA SER A 53 6.36 -6.92 20.53
C SER A 53 6.03 -7.47 19.15
N TRP A 54 7.02 -8.03 18.47
CA TRP A 54 6.80 -8.76 17.22
C TRP A 54 5.83 -9.92 17.36
N ASP A 55 5.88 -10.63 18.48
CA ASP A 55 5.01 -11.79 18.74
C ASP A 55 3.55 -11.37 18.89
N GLU A 56 3.28 -10.28 19.60
CA GLU A 56 1.93 -9.71 19.72
C GLU A 56 1.40 -9.25 18.36
N PHE A 57 2.23 -8.57 17.55
CA PHE A 57 1.83 -8.15 16.23
C PHE A 57 1.55 -9.33 15.31
N ALA A 58 2.45 -10.31 15.27
CA ALA A 58 2.30 -11.53 14.48
C ALA A 58 1.04 -12.33 14.85
N SER A 59 0.77 -12.48 16.15
CA SER A 59 -0.46 -13.11 16.63
C SER A 59 -1.71 -12.36 16.16
N LYS A 60 -1.70 -11.04 16.30
CA LYS A 60 -2.81 -10.17 15.92
C LYS A 60 -3.14 -10.25 14.42
N ILE A 61 -2.14 -10.13 13.55
CA ILE A 61 -2.36 -10.18 12.10
C ILE A 61 -2.73 -11.59 11.63
N LYS A 62 -2.17 -12.64 12.26
CA LYS A 62 -2.55 -14.02 11.96
C LYS A 62 -4.01 -14.29 12.28
N GLN A 63 -4.48 -13.84 13.44
CA GLN A 63 -5.90 -13.97 13.84
C GLN A 63 -6.83 -13.19 12.91
N ALA A 64 -6.42 -12.04 12.39
CA ALA A 64 -7.18 -11.25 11.43
C ALA A 64 -7.21 -11.86 10.02
N GLY A 65 -6.36 -12.85 9.70
CA GLY A 65 -6.35 -13.53 8.40
C GLY A 65 -5.38 -12.97 7.38
N TYR A 66 -4.37 -12.20 7.79
CA TYR A 66 -3.28 -11.77 6.91
C TYR A 66 -2.32 -12.92 6.58
N ASP A 67 -1.69 -12.85 5.41
CA ASP A 67 -0.68 -13.83 4.96
C ASP A 67 0.71 -13.51 5.51
N GLY A 68 0.94 -12.24 5.88
CA GLY A 68 2.24 -11.78 6.37
C GLY A 68 2.23 -10.32 6.80
N MET A 69 3.42 -9.76 6.94
CA MET A 69 3.64 -8.36 7.27
C MET A 69 4.67 -7.71 6.35
N GLU A 70 4.51 -6.41 6.08
CA GLU A 70 5.58 -5.57 5.55
C GLU A 70 6.07 -4.66 6.67
N VAL A 71 7.38 -4.68 6.88
CA VAL A 71 8.04 -3.92 7.94
C VAL A 71 9.35 -3.33 7.44
N TRP A 72 9.77 -2.22 8.05
CA TRP A 72 11.10 -1.68 7.81
C TRP A 72 12.16 -2.74 8.13
N TRP A 73 13.15 -2.86 7.24
CA TRP A 73 14.31 -3.73 7.50
C TRP A 73 14.98 -3.35 8.82
N PRO A 74 14.97 -4.23 9.84
CA PRO A 74 15.61 -3.93 11.12
C PRO A 74 17.13 -3.94 10.96
N THR A 75 17.76 -2.80 11.20
CA THR A 75 19.23 -2.67 11.14
C THR A 75 19.90 -3.24 12.39
N ASP A 76 19.21 -3.24 13.53
CA ASP A 76 19.67 -3.90 14.75
C ASP A 76 19.56 -5.42 14.63
N GLU A 77 20.66 -6.12 14.97
CA GLU A 77 20.78 -7.58 14.77
C GLU A 77 19.85 -8.37 15.70
N LYS A 78 19.72 -7.96 16.96
CA LYS A 78 18.86 -8.63 17.93
C LYS A 78 17.39 -8.51 17.54
N ASN A 79 16.95 -7.29 17.20
CA ASN A 79 15.59 -7.01 16.75
C ASN A 79 15.27 -7.80 15.46
N ARG A 80 16.21 -7.90 14.54
CA ARG A 80 16.06 -8.68 13.31
C ARG A 80 15.96 -10.18 13.59
N ALA A 81 16.79 -10.73 14.48
CA ALA A 81 16.74 -12.14 14.85
C ALA A 81 15.38 -12.49 15.49
N GLU A 82 14.89 -11.66 16.40
CA GLU A 82 13.58 -11.80 17.03
C GLU A 82 12.45 -11.79 16.00
N LEU A 83 12.45 -10.83 15.06
CA LEU A 83 11.46 -10.78 13.98
C LEU A 83 11.45 -12.08 13.17
N LEU A 84 12.62 -12.57 12.73
CA LEU A 84 12.71 -13.78 11.91
C LEU A 84 12.25 -15.04 12.66
N GLU A 85 12.54 -15.14 13.94
CA GLU A 85 12.03 -16.21 14.81
C GLU A 85 10.51 -16.19 14.92
N VAL A 86 9.94 -15.00 15.17
CA VAL A 86 8.48 -14.80 15.27
C VAL A 86 7.77 -15.12 13.97
N LEU A 87 8.30 -14.68 12.83
CA LEU A 87 7.74 -15.00 11.52
C LEU A 87 7.67 -16.53 11.29
N ASN A 88 8.73 -17.24 11.65
CA ASN A 88 8.78 -18.69 11.55
C ASN A 88 7.77 -19.37 12.50
N LYS A 89 7.70 -18.94 13.78
CA LYS A 89 6.75 -19.40 14.79
C LYS A 89 5.31 -19.31 14.33
N HIS A 90 4.91 -18.15 13.78
CA HIS A 90 3.54 -17.89 13.34
C HIS A 90 3.26 -18.31 11.89
N LYS A 91 4.28 -18.80 11.14
CA LYS A 91 4.20 -19.17 9.71
C LYS A 91 3.66 -18.01 8.87
N LEU A 92 4.22 -16.83 9.08
CA LEU A 92 3.90 -15.61 8.34
C LEU A 92 4.96 -15.30 7.29
N GLN A 93 4.51 -14.77 6.16
CA GLN A 93 5.36 -14.22 5.11
C GLN A 93 5.88 -12.83 5.50
N VAL A 94 6.96 -12.38 4.87
CA VAL A 94 7.48 -11.02 5.09
C VAL A 94 7.85 -10.33 3.78
N GLY A 95 7.45 -9.05 3.67
CA GLY A 95 8.03 -8.05 2.79
C GLY A 95 8.88 -7.09 3.61
N PHE A 96 10.00 -6.64 3.07
CA PHE A 96 10.81 -5.62 3.75
C PHE A 96 10.71 -4.28 3.03
N LEU A 97 10.50 -3.23 3.80
CA LEU A 97 10.65 -1.85 3.36
C LEU A 97 12.09 -1.42 3.60
N VAL A 98 12.76 -0.93 2.55
CA VAL A 98 14.16 -0.49 2.59
C VAL A 98 14.27 0.96 2.12
N GLY A 99 15.06 1.74 2.82
CA GLY A 99 15.34 3.14 2.49
C GLY A 99 16.57 3.66 3.21
N SER A 100 16.76 4.97 3.16
CA SER A 100 17.79 5.70 3.91
C SER A 100 17.24 6.98 4.50
N GLY A 101 17.71 7.32 5.70
CA GLY A 101 17.44 8.59 6.38
C GLY A 101 18.42 9.72 6.01
N GLU A 102 19.54 9.39 5.35
CA GLU A 102 20.60 10.33 5.02
C GLU A 102 20.13 11.41 4.02
N LYS A 103 20.63 12.63 4.20
CA LYS A 103 20.29 13.76 3.32
C LYS A 103 21.28 13.93 2.17
N ASP A 104 22.57 13.64 2.45
CA ASP A 104 23.63 13.66 1.44
C ASP A 104 23.45 12.48 0.47
N PHE A 105 23.59 12.72 -0.81
CA PHE A 105 23.35 11.70 -1.84
C PHE A 105 24.25 10.48 -1.69
N GLN A 106 25.56 10.68 -1.49
CA GLN A 106 26.52 9.55 -1.43
C GLN A 106 26.28 8.69 -0.19
N LYS A 107 26.04 9.32 0.96
CA LYS A 107 25.70 8.62 2.20
C LYS A 107 24.36 7.90 2.08
N HIS A 108 23.36 8.55 1.46
CA HIS A 108 22.05 7.98 1.23
C HIS A 108 22.13 6.72 0.37
N LEU A 109 22.86 6.80 -0.75
CA LEU A 109 23.05 5.66 -1.65
C LEU A 109 23.78 4.51 -0.95
N ALA A 110 24.87 4.81 -0.23
CA ALA A 110 25.64 3.80 0.48
C ALA A 110 24.80 3.07 1.55
N GLN A 111 24.05 3.81 2.36
CA GLN A 111 23.18 3.23 3.38
C GLN A 111 22.06 2.40 2.75
N PHE A 112 21.43 2.91 1.67
CA PHE A 112 20.42 2.17 0.92
C PHE A 112 20.98 0.85 0.39
N GLN A 113 22.14 0.86 -0.24
CA GLN A 113 22.82 -0.32 -0.77
C GLN A 113 23.12 -1.35 0.31
N GLN A 114 23.62 -0.91 1.46
CA GLN A 114 23.89 -1.76 2.61
C GLN A 114 22.61 -2.44 3.12
N ASN A 115 21.56 -1.65 3.35
CA ASN A 115 20.27 -2.15 3.84
C ASN A 115 19.63 -3.13 2.85
N LEU A 116 19.62 -2.79 1.56
CA LEU A 116 19.04 -3.62 0.51
C LEU A 116 19.74 -4.98 0.40
N SER A 117 21.09 -4.98 0.38
CA SER A 117 21.87 -6.21 0.32
C SER A 117 21.66 -7.10 1.54
N ALA A 118 21.53 -6.51 2.72
CA ALA A 118 21.26 -7.25 3.94
C ALA A 118 19.84 -7.82 3.98
N ALA A 119 18.83 -7.04 3.57
CA ALA A 119 17.45 -7.48 3.48
C ALA A 119 17.26 -8.61 2.46
N ALA A 120 17.92 -8.55 1.31
CA ALA A 120 17.83 -9.58 0.27
C ALA A 120 18.39 -10.94 0.73
N LYS A 121 19.40 -10.96 1.60
CA LYS A 121 19.93 -12.20 2.20
C LYS A 121 18.92 -12.95 3.07
N ALA A 122 17.95 -12.24 3.65
CA ALA A 122 16.88 -12.85 4.43
C ALA A 122 15.80 -13.52 3.56
N LYS A 123 15.88 -13.41 2.22
CA LYS A 123 14.97 -14.04 1.24
C LYS A 123 13.48 -13.74 1.51
N PRO A 124 13.08 -12.45 1.65
CA PRO A 124 11.68 -12.11 1.81
C PRO A 124 10.87 -12.42 0.55
N VAL A 125 9.55 -12.32 0.63
CA VAL A 125 8.65 -12.45 -0.53
C VAL A 125 8.94 -11.37 -1.59
N TYR A 126 9.25 -10.16 -1.12
CA TYR A 126 9.69 -9.00 -1.91
C TYR A 126 10.41 -7.99 -1.03
N ILE A 127 11.06 -7.04 -1.67
CA ILE A 127 11.56 -5.83 -1.01
C ILE A 127 10.90 -4.62 -1.68
N ASN A 128 10.23 -3.78 -0.87
CA ASN A 128 9.75 -2.47 -1.26
C ASN A 128 10.82 -1.42 -0.96
N CYS A 129 11.07 -0.49 -1.88
CA CYS A 129 12.13 0.52 -1.74
C CYS A 129 11.56 1.94 -1.68
N HIS A 130 11.77 2.61 -0.55
CA HIS A 130 11.72 4.08 -0.45
C HIS A 130 13.01 4.67 -1.03
N SER A 131 13.11 4.65 -2.36
CA SER A 131 14.35 5.01 -3.05
C SER A 131 14.56 6.51 -3.11
N GLY A 132 15.75 6.94 -2.71
CA GLY A 132 16.25 8.30 -2.87
C GLY A 132 15.36 9.41 -2.31
N LYS A 133 15.46 10.57 -2.93
CA LYS A 133 14.68 11.77 -2.62
C LYS A 133 14.14 12.39 -3.91
N ASP A 134 13.04 13.11 -3.81
CA ASP A 134 12.37 13.80 -4.93
C ASP A 134 13.21 14.91 -5.59
N PHE A 135 14.22 15.41 -4.87
CA PHE A 135 15.15 16.43 -5.38
C PHE A 135 16.47 15.85 -5.94
N PHE A 136 16.66 14.52 -5.95
CA PHE A 136 17.82 13.92 -6.62
C PHE A 136 17.67 13.99 -8.13
N SER A 137 18.78 14.24 -8.83
CA SER A 137 18.75 14.25 -10.31
C SER A 137 18.35 12.88 -10.87
N PHE A 138 18.00 12.85 -12.16
CA PHE A 138 17.70 11.58 -12.85
C PHE A 138 18.85 10.58 -12.72
N ASP A 139 20.09 11.02 -12.98
CA ASP A 139 21.29 10.17 -12.94
C ASP A 139 21.60 9.67 -11.53
N GLN A 140 21.37 10.50 -10.51
CA GLN A 140 21.46 10.08 -9.11
C GLN A 140 20.40 9.04 -8.78
N SER A 141 19.17 9.27 -9.18
CA SER A 141 18.04 8.39 -8.95
C SER A 141 18.19 7.05 -9.68
N LYS A 142 18.75 7.07 -10.89
CA LYS A 142 19.00 5.86 -11.67
C LYS A 142 19.97 4.91 -10.97
N GLN A 143 20.93 5.39 -10.18
CA GLN A 143 21.86 4.54 -9.45
C GLN A 143 21.17 3.62 -8.43
N PHE A 144 20.05 4.06 -7.83
CA PHE A 144 19.24 3.18 -6.98
C PHE A 144 18.62 2.05 -7.80
N MET A 145 18.09 2.35 -8.98
CA MET A 145 17.45 1.36 -9.86
C MET A 145 18.44 0.36 -10.41
N ASP A 146 19.62 0.83 -10.84
CA ASP A 146 20.68 -0.05 -11.32
C ASP A 146 21.14 -1.01 -10.22
N TYR A 147 21.24 -0.52 -8.98
CA TYR A 147 21.64 -1.35 -7.86
C TYR A 147 20.54 -2.37 -7.47
N THR A 148 19.27 -1.98 -7.46
CA THR A 148 18.19 -2.92 -7.20
C THR A 148 18.09 -4.01 -8.27
N GLU A 149 18.29 -3.66 -9.54
CA GLU A 149 18.33 -4.64 -10.63
C GLU A 149 19.49 -5.65 -10.47
N LYS A 150 20.67 -5.17 -10.07
CA LYS A 150 21.81 -6.02 -9.74
C LYS A 150 21.47 -7.02 -8.63
N ILE A 151 20.97 -6.55 -7.49
CA ILE A 151 20.63 -7.39 -6.33
C ILE A 151 19.50 -8.37 -6.69
N ASN A 152 18.49 -7.94 -7.45
CA ASN A 152 17.44 -8.84 -7.92
C ASN A 152 18.01 -9.99 -8.76
N LYS A 153 18.91 -9.69 -9.69
CA LYS A 153 19.57 -10.71 -10.53
C LYS A 153 20.44 -11.67 -9.72
N GLU A 154 21.15 -11.18 -8.71
CA GLU A 154 22.05 -11.98 -7.87
C GLU A 154 21.30 -12.88 -6.89
N THR A 155 20.16 -12.44 -6.36
CA THR A 155 19.46 -13.11 -5.25
C THR A 155 18.16 -13.79 -5.66
N GLY A 156 17.58 -13.39 -6.79
CA GLY A 156 16.24 -13.80 -7.22
C GLY A 156 15.10 -13.16 -6.38
N VAL A 157 15.41 -12.30 -5.41
CA VAL A 157 14.39 -11.61 -4.59
C VAL A 157 13.75 -10.50 -5.42
N PRO A 158 12.41 -10.47 -5.57
CA PRO A 158 11.73 -9.37 -6.23
C PRO A 158 11.93 -8.05 -5.49
N ILE A 159 12.29 -6.99 -6.22
CA ILE A 159 12.55 -5.67 -5.65
C ILE A 159 11.73 -4.64 -6.42
N TYR A 160 10.99 -3.79 -5.70
CA TYR A 160 10.08 -2.82 -6.24
C TYR A 160 10.38 -1.42 -5.72
N HIS A 161 10.12 -0.39 -6.54
CA HIS A 161 10.26 1.00 -6.15
C HIS A 161 8.88 1.62 -5.93
N GLU A 162 8.71 2.26 -4.78
CA GLU A 162 7.43 2.82 -4.40
C GLU A 162 7.15 4.18 -5.05
N THR A 163 5.92 4.36 -5.51
CA THR A 163 5.38 5.64 -5.98
C THR A 163 5.00 6.51 -4.78
N HIS A 164 6.01 7.04 -4.08
CA HIS A 164 5.83 7.77 -2.82
C HIS A 164 6.30 9.22 -2.95
N ARG A 165 5.46 10.19 -2.48
CA ARG A 165 5.86 11.61 -2.36
C ARG A 165 7.13 11.75 -1.52
N GLY A 166 8.03 12.68 -1.89
CA GLY A 166 9.34 12.84 -1.25
C GLY A 166 10.35 11.73 -1.59
N ARG A 167 10.05 10.85 -2.56
CA ARG A 167 10.94 9.83 -3.13
C ARG A 167 11.09 10.05 -4.63
N ILE A 168 11.96 9.27 -5.29
CA ILE A 168 12.27 9.47 -6.72
C ILE A 168 11.07 9.32 -7.65
N LEU A 169 10.06 8.53 -7.30
CA LEU A 169 8.85 8.33 -8.10
C LEU A 169 7.63 9.11 -7.56
N PHE A 170 7.88 10.30 -7.02
CA PHE A 170 6.89 11.10 -6.30
C PHE A 170 5.71 11.59 -7.13
N ALA A 171 5.89 11.75 -8.44
CA ALA A 171 4.87 12.25 -9.37
C ALA A 171 4.74 11.31 -10.57
N ALA A 172 3.53 11.18 -11.12
CA ALA A 172 3.24 10.32 -12.26
C ALA A 172 4.11 10.67 -13.48
N THR A 173 4.26 11.94 -13.79
CA THR A 173 5.07 12.44 -14.92
C THR A 173 6.57 12.14 -14.74
N ILE A 174 7.07 12.18 -13.53
CA ILE A 174 8.47 11.81 -13.22
C ILE A 174 8.63 10.29 -13.30
N ALA A 175 7.71 9.53 -12.71
CA ALA A 175 7.74 8.07 -12.79
C ALA A 175 7.68 7.57 -14.25
N ARG A 176 6.92 8.22 -15.13
CA ARG A 176 6.88 7.93 -16.57
C ARG A 176 8.28 7.96 -17.20
N GLN A 177 9.08 8.98 -16.90
CA GLN A 177 10.44 9.10 -17.44
C GLN A 177 11.33 7.91 -17.05
N PHE A 178 11.21 7.42 -15.81
CA PHE A 178 11.93 6.23 -15.36
C PHE A 178 11.38 4.95 -15.98
N ILE A 179 10.07 4.80 -16.08
CA ILE A 179 9.43 3.62 -16.70
C ILE A 179 9.85 3.46 -18.16
N GLU A 180 9.97 4.56 -18.90
CA GLU A 180 10.38 4.57 -20.30
C GLU A 180 11.88 4.31 -20.48
N LYS A 181 12.74 4.79 -19.56
CA LYS A 181 14.20 4.72 -19.67
C LYS A 181 14.81 3.53 -18.92
N VAL A 182 14.09 2.90 -17.99
CA VAL A 182 14.57 1.76 -17.18
C VAL A 182 13.66 0.56 -17.37
N PRO A 183 13.91 -0.28 -18.37
CA PRO A 183 13.03 -1.40 -18.74
C PRO A 183 12.75 -2.40 -17.62
N GLY A 184 13.74 -2.62 -16.73
CA GLY A 184 13.65 -3.52 -15.57
C GLY A 184 12.88 -2.98 -14.38
N LEU A 185 12.50 -1.69 -14.37
CA LEU A 185 11.82 -1.07 -13.26
C LEU A 185 10.48 -1.74 -12.95
N ARG A 186 10.32 -2.19 -11.70
CA ARG A 186 9.07 -2.72 -11.15
C ARG A 186 8.61 -1.85 -9.98
N LEU A 187 7.30 -1.72 -9.81
CA LEU A 187 6.69 -0.77 -8.89
C LEU A 187 5.97 -1.45 -7.74
N THR A 188 6.13 -0.84 -6.57
CA THR A 188 5.10 -0.80 -5.53
C THR A 188 4.22 0.40 -5.84
N LEU A 189 2.96 0.15 -6.14
CA LEU A 189 2.01 1.20 -6.48
C LEU A 189 1.30 1.70 -5.21
N ASP A 190 1.74 2.83 -4.68
CA ASP A 190 0.94 3.69 -3.82
C ASP A 190 0.46 4.91 -4.61
N ILE A 191 -0.63 4.74 -5.30
CA ILE A 191 -1.19 5.78 -6.18
C ILE A 191 -1.85 6.91 -5.39
N SER A 192 -2.10 6.70 -4.09
CA SER A 192 -2.66 7.72 -3.20
C SER A 192 -1.78 8.96 -3.13
N HIS A 193 -0.46 8.77 -3.18
CA HIS A 193 0.50 9.87 -3.21
C HIS A 193 0.39 10.70 -4.49
N TRP A 194 0.18 10.04 -5.64
CA TRP A 194 0.01 10.77 -6.89
C TRP A 194 -1.31 11.54 -6.94
N CYS A 195 -2.40 11.00 -6.37
CA CYS A 195 -3.63 11.77 -6.23
C CYS A 195 -3.40 13.10 -5.51
N ASN A 196 -2.64 13.07 -4.42
CA ASN A 196 -2.33 14.26 -3.64
C ASN A 196 -1.31 15.18 -4.36
N VAL A 197 -0.26 14.65 -4.99
CA VAL A 197 0.74 15.46 -5.69
C VAL A 197 0.17 16.15 -6.92
N HIS A 198 -0.77 15.51 -7.61
CA HIS A 198 -1.42 16.05 -8.80
C HIS A 198 -2.79 16.71 -8.52
N GLU A 199 -3.20 16.77 -7.25
CA GLU A 199 -4.49 17.34 -6.82
C GLU A 199 -5.68 16.83 -7.67
N SER A 200 -5.64 15.52 -8.04
CA SER A 200 -6.62 14.92 -8.95
C SER A 200 -6.68 13.40 -8.83
N TYR A 201 -7.70 12.77 -9.41
CA TYR A 201 -7.75 11.31 -9.63
C TYR A 201 -7.12 10.90 -10.96
N LEU A 202 -6.19 11.67 -11.50
CA LEU A 202 -5.33 11.35 -12.66
C LEU A 202 -6.11 11.00 -13.94
N SER A 203 -7.34 11.46 -14.10
CA SER A 203 -8.16 11.21 -15.29
C SER A 203 -7.62 11.86 -16.56
N ASP A 204 -6.80 12.87 -16.39
CA ASP A 204 -6.06 13.59 -17.45
C ASP A 204 -4.69 12.97 -17.77
N GLN A 205 -4.31 11.88 -17.06
CA GLN A 205 -3.02 11.20 -17.18
C GLN A 205 -3.14 9.69 -17.43
N GLU A 206 -4.21 9.26 -18.09
CA GLU A 206 -4.54 7.82 -18.26
C GLU A 206 -3.40 7.01 -18.90
N GLU A 207 -2.70 7.57 -19.89
CA GLU A 207 -1.58 6.89 -20.54
C GLU A 207 -0.45 6.62 -19.53
N THR A 208 -0.07 7.64 -18.74
CA THR A 208 0.98 7.53 -17.71
C THR A 208 0.60 6.53 -16.63
N VAL A 209 -0.63 6.60 -16.13
CA VAL A 209 -1.17 5.66 -15.16
C VAL A 209 -1.14 4.23 -15.72
N SER A 210 -1.59 4.04 -16.98
CA SER A 210 -1.59 2.73 -17.63
C SER A 210 -0.18 2.13 -17.76
N LEU A 211 0.84 2.96 -18.02
CA LEU A 211 2.25 2.52 -18.02
C LEU A 211 2.67 2.01 -16.63
N ALA A 212 2.33 2.75 -15.57
CA ALA A 212 2.66 2.37 -14.20
C ALA A 212 1.95 1.08 -13.76
N LEU A 213 0.64 0.93 -14.09
CA LEU A 213 -0.12 -0.28 -13.76
C LEU A 213 0.52 -1.54 -14.37
N ARG A 214 1.03 -1.47 -15.60
CA ARG A 214 1.74 -2.61 -16.22
C ARG A 214 3.08 -2.95 -15.56
N ARG A 215 3.66 -2.03 -14.80
CA ARG A 215 4.92 -2.22 -14.07
C ARG A 215 4.72 -2.61 -12.60
N THR A 216 3.48 -2.70 -12.14
CA THR A 216 3.13 -2.95 -10.75
C THR A 216 3.12 -4.44 -10.43
N ASP A 217 3.81 -4.82 -9.34
CA ASP A 217 3.80 -6.17 -8.77
C ASP A 217 3.41 -6.20 -7.29
N HIS A 218 3.37 -5.03 -6.65
CA HIS A 218 2.92 -4.84 -5.28
C HIS A 218 2.07 -3.58 -5.19
N ILE A 219 1.07 -3.58 -4.31
CA ILE A 219 0.15 -2.46 -4.13
C ILE A 219 0.09 -2.10 -2.65
N HIS A 220 0.36 -0.83 -2.32
CA HIS A 220 -0.04 -0.24 -1.06
C HIS A 220 -1.49 0.20 -1.16
N ALA A 221 -2.37 -0.56 -0.51
CA ALA A 221 -3.81 -0.37 -0.59
C ALA A 221 -4.30 0.68 0.39
N ARG A 222 -3.78 1.89 0.23
CA ARG A 222 -4.27 3.10 0.87
C ARG A 222 -5.09 3.90 -0.12
N ILE A 223 -6.17 4.50 0.32
CA ILE A 223 -7.03 5.34 -0.50
C ILE A 223 -6.74 6.79 -0.17
N GLY A 224 -6.23 7.51 -1.16
CA GLY A 224 -5.97 8.94 -1.09
C GLY A 224 -7.04 9.76 -1.80
N HIS A 225 -6.89 11.07 -1.73
CA HIS A 225 -7.74 12.04 -2.42
C HIS A 225 -6.89 13.24 -2.86
N PRO A 226 -7.43 14.17 -3.68
CA PRO A 226 -6.64 15.29 -4.19
C PRO A 226 -5.92 16.11 -3.11
N GLU A 227 -6.53 16.29 -1.93
CA GLU A 227 -6.00 17.10 -0.85
C GLU A 227 -5.21 16.31 0.20
N GLY A 228 -5.05 14.99 0.04
CA GLY A 228 -4.34 14.18 1.00
C GLY A 228 -4.08 12.74 0.57
N PRO A 229 -3.01 12.11 1.07
CA PRO A 229 -2.66 10.75 0.67
C PRO A 229 -3.53 9.68 1.35
N GLN A 230 -4.40 10.07 2.29
CA GLN A 230 -5.25 9.14 3.02
C GLN A 230 -6.59 9.77 3.36
N VAL A 231 -7.67 9.08 3.01
CA VAL A 231 -9.03 9.40 3.50
C VAL A 231 -9.19 8.99 4.96
N SER A 232 -10.14 9.61 5.67
CA SER A 232 -10.38 9.32 7.09
C SER A 232 -10.87 7.89 7.33
N ASP A 233 -11.86 7.44 6.54
CA ASP A 233 -12.41 6.09 6.56
C ASP A 233 -12.99 5.76 5.18
N PRO A 234 -12.47 4.76 4.46
CA PRO A 234 -12.94 4.43 3.11
C PRO A 234 -14.39 3.90 3.08
N ARG A 235 -14.97 3.60 4.23
CA ARG A 235 -16.39 3.18 4.36
C ARG A 235 -17.35 4.35 4.35
N ALA A 236 -16.87 5.56 4.59
CA ALA A 236 -17.69 6.76 4.65
C ALA A 236 -18.11 7.18 3.23
N PRO A 237 -19.41 7.50 3.02
CA PRO A 237 -19.98 7.74 1.68
C PRO A 237 -19.35 8.92 0.93
N GLU A 238 -18.83 9.92 1.64
CA GLU A 238 -18.12 11.06 1.04
C GLU A 238 -16.86 10.66 0.30
N TRP A 239 -16.26 9.50 0.61
CA TRP A 239 -15.07 8.99 -0.05
C TRP A 239 -15.34 7.99 -1.19
N SER A 240 -16.61 7.83 -1.57
CA SER A 240 -17.01 6.83 -2.58
C SER A 240 -16.28 6.98 -3.91
N ASP A 241 -16.00 8.22 -4.36
CA ASP A 241 -15.29 8.46 -5.63
C ASP A 241 -13.80 8.15 -5.51
N ALA A 242 -13.18 8.47 -4.38
CA ALA A 242 -11.81 8.06 -4.07
C ALA A 242 -11.68 6.53 -4.09
N VAL A 243 -12.60 5.83 -3.41
CA VAL A 243 -12.64 4.36 -3.37
C VAL A 243 -12.79 3.78 -4.78
N LYS A 244 -13.73 4.28 -5.58
CA LYS A 244 -13.95 3.83 -6.97
C LYS A 244 -12.69 4.01 -7.83
N ALA A 245 -12.04 5.16 -7.75
CA ALA A 245 -10.83 5.44 -8.51
C ALA A 245 -9.72 4.43 -8.18
N HIS A 246 -9.42 4.21 -6.89
CA HIS A 246 -8.38 3.28 -6.47
C HIS A 246 -8.68 1.84 -6.89
N PHE A 247 -9.89 1.35 -6.65
CA PHE A 247 -10.28 0.00 -7.08
C PHE A 247 -10.22 -0.16 -8.60
N SER A 248 -10.54 0.87 -9.39
CA SER A 248 -10.44 0.80 -10.85
C SER A 248 -9.01 0.57 -11.35
N TRP A 249 -8.01 1.10 -10.66
CA TRP A 249 -6.60 0.88 -10.96
C TRP A 249 -6.13 -0.50 -10.48
N TRP A 250 -6.48 -0.88 -9.25
CA TRP A 250 -6.12 -2.18 -8.69
C TRP A 250 -6.72 -3.35 -9.48
N ASP A 251 -7.98 -3.22 -9.94
CA ASP A 251 -8.63 -4.19 -10.82
C ASP A 251 -7.81 -4.47 -12.08
N LYS A 252 -7.32 -3.41 -12.75
CA LYS A 252 -6.50 -3.55 -13.96
C LYS A 252 -5.17 -4.26 -13.69
N VAL A 253 -4.53 -3.98 -12.55
CA VAL A 253 -3.30 -4.67 -12.15
C VAL A 253 -3.58 -6.16 -11.89
N VAL A 254 -4.62 -6.45 -11.08
CA VAL A 254 -4.98 -7.84 -10.74
C VAL A 254 -5.40 -8.63 -11.97
N GLU A 255 -6.19 -8.05 -12.86
CA GLU A 255 -6.57 -8.69 -14.13
C GLU A 255 -5.34 -9.07 -14.97
N THR A 256 -4.36 -8.16 -15.04
CA THR A 256 -3.10 -8.43 -15.73
C THR A 256 -2.36 -9.59 -15.08
N LYS A 257 -2.25 -9.61 -13.73
CA LYS A 257 -1.57 -10.69 -13.01
C LYS A 257 -2.29 -12.04 -13.16
N ARG A 258 -3.61 -12.04 -13.16
CA ARG A 258 -4.40 -13.25 -13.43
C ARG A 258 -4.13 -13.80 -14.83
N LYS A 259 -4.15 -12.97 -15.87
CA LYS A 259 -3.84 -13.37 -17.26
C LYS A 259 -2.42 -13.91 -17.41
N GLU A 260 -1.48 -13.35 -16.65
CA GLU A 260 -0.07 -13.80 -16.67
C GLU A 260 0.20 -15.02 -15.79
N GLY A 261 -0.76 -15.48 -14.98
CA GLY A 261 -0.55 -16.54 -13.99
C GLY A 261 0.48 -16.16 -12.94
N LYS A 262 0.53 -14.90 -12.53
CA LYS A 262 1.54 -14.36 -11.62
C LYS A 262 0.95 -13.98 -10.25
N ARG A 263 1.82 -13.97 -9.26
CA ARG A 263 1.49 -13.47 -7.93
C ARG A 263 1.29 -11.96 -7.94
N ILE A 264 0.32 -11.49 -7.14
CA ILE A 264 0.17 -10.10 -6.71
C ILE A 264 0.22 -10.01 -5.18
N THR A 265 0.81 -8.98 -4.65
CA THR A 265 0.85 -8.71 -3.22
C THR A 265 0.21 -7.35 -2.92
N PHE A 266 -0.51 -7.29 -1.81
CA PHE A 266 -1.10 -6.05 -1.28
C PHE A 266 -0.60 -5.81 0.15
N LEU A 267 -0.38 -4.55 0.49
CA LEU A 267 -0.26 -4.07 1.85
C LEU A 267 -1.47 -3.20 2.17
N THR A 268 -2.21 -3.50 3.24
CA THR A 268 -3.16 -2.53 3.76
C THR A 268 -2.40 -1.52 4.61
N GLU A 269 -2.42 -0.24 4.18
CA GLU A 269 -1.48 0.75 4.71
C GLU A 269 -2.16 2.05 5.16
N PHE A 270 -3.33 1.97 5.76
CA PHE A 270 -3.85 3.13 6.46
C PHE A 270 -2.96 3.41 7.68
N GLY A 271 -2.35 4.59 7.71
CA GLY A 271 -1.41 5.01 8.74
C GLY A 271 -2.09 5.71 9.93
N PRO A 272 -1.36 5.86 11.05
CA PRO A 272 -1.81 6.65 12.21
C PRO A 272 -1.79 8.16 11.90
N ALA A 273 -2.04 9.01 12.91
CA ALA A 273 -1.74 10.42 12.80
C ALA A 273 -0.24 10.61 12.44
N ASP A 274 0.13 11.48 11.53
CA ASP A 274 -0.60 12.56 10.88
C ASP A 274 -1.28 12.20 9.54
N TYR A 275 -1.23 10.93 9.12
CA TYR A 275 -2.01 10.47 7.96
C TYR A 275 -3.49 10.31 8.31
N MET A 276 -3.78 9.70 9.46
CA MET A 276 -5.14 9.69 10.01
C MET A 276 -5.50 11.10 10.50
N PRO A 277 -6.56 11.73 9.99
CA PRO A 277 -7.06 12.97 10.51
C PRO A 277 -7.39 12.89 12.01
N THR A 278 -7.14 13.97 12.73
CA THR A 278 -7.39 14.05 14.17
C THR A 278 -8.22 15.26 14.52
N LEU A 279 -8.97 15.17 15.62
CA LEU A 279 -9.67 16.32 16.17
C LEU A 279 -8.67 17.37 16.67
N PRO A 280 -8.94 18.67 16.46
CA PRO A 280 -8.11 19.74 17.00
C PRO A 280 -7.97 19.62 18.52
N TYR A 281 -6.87 20.13 19.05
CA TYR A 281 -6.49 20.16 20.47
C TYR A 281 -6.30 18.81 21.13
N THR A 282 -7.24 17.87 20.99
CA THR A 282 -7.16 16.54 21.63
C THR A 282 -6.28 15.56 20.88
N ARG A 283 -6.07 15.79 19.57
CA ARG A 283 -5.35 14.86 18.68
C ARG A 283 -6.00 13.48 18.62
N GLN A 284 -7.25 13.35 19.03
CA GLN A 284 -8.02 12.12 18.91
C GLN A 284 -8.21 11.78 17.42
N ALA A 285 -7.84 10.57 17.03
CA ALA A 285 -8.08 10.06 15.68
C ALA A 285 -9.58 9.98 15.37
N VAL A 286 -9.98 10.37 14.16
CA VAL A 286 -11.40 10.39 13.76
C VAL A 286 -11.91 8.98 13.40
N ALA A 287 -11.02 8.01 13.18
CA ALA A 287 -11.37 6.62 12.91
C ALA A 287 -10.31 5.66 13.45
N ASN A 288 -10.63 4.39 13.53
CA ASN A 288 -9.72 3.34 14.01
C ASN A 288 -8.89 2.79 12.85
N GLN A 289 -7.60 3.05 12.85
CA GLN A 289 -6.65 2.59 11.84
C GLN A 289 -6.66 1.07 11.63
N TRP A 290 -6.67 0.31 12.73
CA TRP A 290 -6.65 -1.16 12.65
C TRP A 290 -7.91 -1.72 11.99
N ASP A 291 -9.08 -1.22 12.40
CA ASP A 291 -10.35 -1.67 11.85
C ASP A 291 -10.48 -1.35 10.36
N ILE A 292 -9.95 -0.21 9.93
CA ILE A 292 -9.89 0.16 8.50
C ILE A 292 -8.99 -0.81 7.73
N ASN A 293 -7.78 -1.10 8.24
CA ASN A 293 -6.85 -2.00 7.58
C ASN A 293 -7.42 -3.43 7.48
N VAL A 294 -8.07 -3.93 8.52
CA VAL A 294 -8.75 -5.24 8.49
C VAL A 294 -9.90 -5.23 7.48
N HIS A 295 -10.75 -4.20 7.49
CA HIS A 295 -11.80 -4.04 6.49
C HIS A 295 -11.26 -4.06 5.06
N MET A 296 -10.19 -3.31 4.79
CA MET A 296 -9.56 -3.30 3.47
C MET A 296 -9.02 -4.69 3.08
N MET A 297 -8.39 -5.40 4.01
CA MET A 297 -7.92 -6.77 3.78
C MET A 297 -9.08 -7.70 3.39
N GLU A 298 -10.19 -7.65 4.12
CA GLU A 298 -11.37 -8.47 3.84
C GLU A 298 -11.97 -8.15 2.47
N VAL A 299 -12.11 -6.87 2.13
CA VAL A 299 -12.61 -6.42 0.82
C VAL A 299 -11.71 -6.88 -0.32
N LEU A 300 -10.39 -6.71 -0.17
CA LEU A 300 -9.40 -7.14 -1.18
C LEU A 300 -9.44 -8.66 -1.37
N ARG A 301 -9.50 -9.42 -0.27
CA ARG A 301 -9.57 -10.89 -0.33
C ARG A 301 -10.86 -11.34 -1.02
N LYS A 302 -12.01 -10.79 -0.64
CA LYS A 302 -13.28 -11.11 -1.27
C LYS A 302 -13.32 -10.77 -2.77
N ARG A 303 -12.65 -9.69 -3.17
CA ARG A 303 -12.65 -9.21 -4.55
C ARG A 303 -11.66 -9.96 -5.45
N TYR A 304 -10.51 -10.35 -4.92
CA TYR A 304 -9.37 -10.79 -5.72
C TYR A 304 -8.87 -12.22 -5.46
N ALA A 305 -9.34 -12.91 -4.44
CA ALA A 305 -8.97 -14.31 -4.22
C ALA A 305 -9.64 -15.26 -5.20
#